data_485ed8680080cb185eeeeb20a6968750
#
_entry.id   485ed8680080cb185eeeeb20a6968750
#
_cell.length_a   1.000
_cell.length_b   1.000
_cell.length_c   1.000
_cell.angle_alpha   90.00
_cell.angle_beta   90.00
_cell.angle_gamma   90.00
#
_symmetry.space_group_name_H-M   'P 1'
#
loop_
_entity.id
_entity.type
_entity.pdbx_description
1 polymer ?
#
loop_
_entity_poly.entity_id
_entity_poly.type
_entity_poly.pdbx_seq_one_letter_code
_entity_poly.pdbx_strand_id
1 'polypeptide(L)' 'MLSARNQFAGTIKSVKLGNVMAEVVVTVGNLEFVSAITRTSAETMGLKTGDSVRVVVKSTEVMIDK' A
#
# COMPACT_ATOMS: atom_id res chain seq x y z
N MET A 1 -5.24 0.17 16.73
CA MET A 1 -5.43 1.53 16.18
C MET A 1 -4.09 2.11 15.78
N LEU A 2 -4.01 2.69 14.59
CA LEU A 2 -2.80 3.35 14.12
C LEU A 2 -2.84 4.82 14.51
N SER A 3 -1.67 5.35 14.90
CA SER A 3 -1.54 6.79 15.18
C SER A 3 -1.26 7.62 13.94
N ALA A 4 -0.96 6.98 12.82
CA ALA A 4 -0.67 7.67 11.56
C ALA A 4 -1.89 8.44 11.07
N ARG A 5 -1.69 9.68 10.63
CA ARG A 5 -2.76 10.54 10.14
C ARG A 5 -2.91 10.50 8.62
N ASN A 6 -1.85 10.10 7.91
CA ASN A 6 -1.86 10.01 6.44
C ASN A 6 -2.43 8.66 6.03
N GLN A 7 -3.75 8.59 5.93
CA GLN A 7 -4.46 7.36 5.58
C GLN A 7 -5.38 7.63 4.41
N PHE A 8 -5.31 6.78 3.40
CA PHE A 8 -6.07 6.95 2.16
C PHE A 8 -6.80 5.66 1.81
N ALA A 9 -8.11 5.72 1.71
CA ALA A 9 -8.89 4.58 1.25
C ALA A 9 -8.68 4.39 -0.26
N GLY A 10 -8.45 3.16 -0.67
CA GLY A 10 -8.21 2.85 -2.07
C GLY A 10 -8.48 1.40 -2.40
N THR A 11 -8.19 1.05 -3.63
CA THR A 11 -8.42 -0.29 -4.19
C THR A 11 -7.12 -0.83 -4.75
N ILE A 12 -6.80 -2.08 -4.45
CA ILE A 12 -5.60 -2.72 -5.00
C ILE A 12 -5.75 -2.89 -6.50
N LYS A 13 -4.82 -2.29 -7.25
CA LYS A 13 -4.74 -2.41 -8.70
C LYS A 13 -3.95 -3.65 -9.10
N SER A 14 -2.85 -3.94 -8.41
CA SER A 14 -2.03 -5.10 -8.70
C SER A 14 -1.21 -5.53 -7.50
N VAL A 15 -0.89 -6.82 -7.45
CA VAL A 15 0.00 -7.41 -6.46
C VAL A 15 1.02 -8.24 -7.21
N LYS A 16 2.30 -7.94 -7.03
CA LYS A 16 3.39 -8.67 -7.66
C LYS A 16 4.25 -9.30 -6.56
N LEU A 17 4.21 -10.61 -6.47
CA LEU A 17 4.95 -11.35 -5.45
C LEU A 17 6.35 -11.70 -5.94
N GLY A 18 7.36 -11.25 -5.21
CA GLY A 18 8.72 -11.70 -5.36
C GLY A 18 9.04 -12.79 -4.33
N ASN A 19 10.29 -13.24 -4.28
CA ASN A 19 10.68 -14.29 -3.32
C ASN A 19 10.60 -13.81 -1.88
N VAL A 20 10.97 -12.58 -1.61
CA VAL A 20 11.02 -12.01 -0.26
C VAL A 20 10.06 -10.82 -0.13
N MET A 21 10.00 -9.99 -1.16
CA MET A 21 9.19 -8.78 -1.16
C MET A 21 8.02 -8.89 -2.12
N ALA A 22 7.02 -8.07 -1.87
CA ALA A 22 5.86 -7.94 -2.75
C ALA A 22 5.67 -6.46 -3.07
N GLU A 23 5.29 -6.16 -4.32
CA GLU A 23 4.92 -4.82 -4.75
C GLU A 23 3.41 -4.75 -4.87
N VAL A 24 2.82 -3.82 -4.16
CA VAL A 24 1.36 -3.61 -4.18
C VAL A 24 1.09 -2.21 -4.72
N VAL A 25 0.31 -2.13 -5.78
CA VAL A 25 -0.12 -0.85 -6.34
C VAL A 25 -1.56 -0.61 -5.93
N VAL A 26 -1.80 0.53 -5.30
CA VAL A 26 -3.13 0.92 -4.81
C VAL A 26 -3.59 2.18 -5.51
N THR A 27 -4.79 2.13 -6.08
CA THR A 27 -5.42 3.29 -6.69
C THR A 27 -6.23 4.05 -5.63
N VAL A 28 -5.96 5.34 -5.49
CA VAL A 28 -6.69 6.24 -4.59
C VAL A 28 -7.19 7.41 -5.46
N GLY A 29 -8.47 7.39 -5.82
CA GLY A 29 -8.98 8.35 -6.78
C GLY A 29 -8.25 8.23 -8.11
N ASN A 30 -7.62 9.33 -8.56
CA ASN A 30 -6.79 9.34 -9.77
C ASN A 30 -5.30 9.21 -9.46
N LEU A 31 -4.94 8.85 -8.22
CA LEU A 31 -3.57 8.68 -7.78
C LEU A 31 -3.23 7.20 -7.63
N GLU A 32 -1.94 6.88 -7.72
CA GLU A 32 -1.45 5.54 -7.45
C GLU A 32 -0.37 5.59 -6.37
N PHE A 33 -0.48 4.68 -5.42
CA PHE A 33 0.55 4.47 -4.41
C PHE A 33 1.21 3.12 -4.69
N VAL A 34 2.52 3.09 -4.64
CA VAL A 34 3.29 1.85 -4.77
C VAL A 34 3.86 1.50 -3.40
N SER A 35 3.54 0.33 -2.92
CA SER A 35 3.99 -0.16 -1.62
C SER A 35 4.87 -1.39 -1.81
N ALA A 36 6.02 -1.40 -1.13
CA ALA A 36 6.86 -2.59 -1.04
C ALA A 36 6.75 -3.13 0.37
N ILE A 37 6.19 -4.31 0.50
CA ILE A 37 6.04 -5.01 1.77
C ILE A 37 6.64 -6.41 1.65
N THR A 38 6.76 -7.13 2.75
CA THR A 38 7.25 -8.50 2.66
C THR A 38 6.20 -9.38 1.98
N ARG A 39 6.65 -10.40 1.26
CA ARG A 39 5.77 -11.40 0.67
C ARG A 39 4.90 -12.05 1.74
N THR A 40 5.49 -12.38 2.88
CA THR A 40 4.77 -12.97 4.01
C THR A 40 3.62 -12.07 4.46
N SER A 41 3.84 -10.76 4.57
CA SER A 41 2.79 -9.81 4.95
C SER A 41 1.67 -9.79 3.92
N ALA A 42 2.02 -9.75 2.63
CA ALA A 42 1.02 -9.76 1.55
C ALA A 42 0.18 -11.04 1.60
N GLU A 43 0.81 -12.18 1.83
CA GLU A 43 0.11 -13.47 1.90
C GLU A 43 -0.76 -13.58 3.15
N THR A 44 -0.23 -13.14 4.30
CA THR A 44 -0.99 -13.18 5.57
C THR A 44 -2.25 -12.32 5.48
N MET A 45 -2.16 -11.15 4.86
CA MET A 45 -3.31 -10.27 4.64
C MET A 45 -4.22 -10.74 3.51
N GLY A 46 -3.77 -11.71 2.71
CA GLY A 46 -4.55 -12.20 1.57
C GLY A 46 -4.82 -11.14 0.51
N LEU A 47 -3.84 -10.26 0.26
CA LEU A 47 -4.02 -9.14 -0.65
C LEU A 47 -4.19 -9.62 -2.09
N LYS A 48 -5.18 -9.09 -2.77
CA LYS A 48 -5.43 -9.38 -4.19
C LYS A 48 -6.05 -8.18 -4.88
N THR A 49 -5.94 -8.16 -6.19
CA THR A 49 -6.52 -7.13 -7.04
C THR A 49 -8.02 -6.98 -6.75
N GLY A 50 -8.44 -5.74 -6.58
CA GLY A 50 -9.84 -5.40 -6.28
C GLY A 50 -10.15 -5.25 -4.80
N ASP A 51 -9.24 -5.63 -3.91
CA ASP A 51 -9.46 -5.48 -2.47
C ASP A 51 -9.52 -4.01 -2.08
N SER A 52 -10.44 -3.69 -1.18
CA SER A 52 -10.51 -2.37 -0.54
C SER A 52 -9.50 -2.35 0.60
N VAL A 53 -8.59 -1.39 0.54
CA VAL A 53 -7.52 -1.25 1.54
C VAL A 53 -7.35 0.20 1.94
N ARG A 54 -6.52 0.44 2.93
CA ARG A 54 -6.10 1.75 3.35
C ARG A 54 -4.60 1.87 3.20
N VAL A 55 -4.17 2.90 2.45
CA VAL A 55 -2.75 3.25 2.36
C VAL A 55 -2.42 4.10 3.58
N VAL A 56 -1.44 3.70 4.35
CA VAL A 56 -1.00 4.42 5.55
C VAL A 56 0.44 4.87 5.35
N VAL A 57 0.67 6.18 5.46
CA VAL A 57 2.00 6.75 5.24
C VAL A 57 2.46 7.42 6.53
N LYS A 58 3.60 6.99 7.02
CA LYS A 58 4.21 7.59 8.22
C LYS A 58 4.63 9.03 7.92
N SER A 59 4.29 9.96 8.80
CA SER A 59 4.55 11.39 8.58
C SER A 59 6.03 11.69 8.29
N THR A 60 6.94 10.97 8.93
CA THR A 60 8.38 11.16 8.74
C THR A 60 8.88 10.67 7.39
N GLU A 61 8.06 9.96 6.64
CA GLU A 61 8.41 9.42 5.32
C GLU A 61 7.87 10.26 4.17
N VAL A 62 7.13 11.32 4.47
CA VAL A 62 6.57 12.20 3.45
C VAL A 62 7.59 13.27 3.11
N MET A 63 8.01 13.29 1.83
CA MET A 63 8.96 14.27 1.32
C MET A 63 8.21 15.38 0.60
N ILE A 64 8.80 16.56 0.61
CA ILE A 64 8.23 17.72 -0.07
C ILE A 64 9.14 18.12 -1.22
N ASP A 65 8.55 18.30 -2.39
CA ASP A 65 9.22 18.82 -3.57
C ASP A 65 8.46 20.07 -4.03
N LYS A 66 9.19 21.14 -4.34
CA LYS A 66 8.56 22.39 -4.73
C LYS A 66 9.03 22.80 -6.13
#